data_042172503cda609ea49322b3439b7bee
#
_entry.id   042172503cda609ea49322b3439b7bee
#
_cell.length_a   1.000
_cell.length_b   1.000
_cell.length_c   1.000
_cell.angle_alpha   90.00
_cell.angle_beta   90.00
_cell.angle_gamma   90.00
#
_symmetry.space_group_name_H-M   'P 1'
#
loop_
_entity.id
_entity.type
_entity.pdbx_description
1 polymer ?
#
loop_
_entity_poly.entity_id
_entity_poly.type
_entity_poly.pdbx_seq_one_letter_code
_entity_poly.pdbx_strand_id
1 'polypeptide(L)'
;IKKLESTLKASIGKVYIGIGGQSLRTIRNTEVRHMDEDTKISQELIDELKDSNRAVPIVGYQILGVAPQEYKVGNDLIVDPVGVQTDHIEARFLNIIARKNVKENAAKCCDLVPIEIAEDAEDLIAPLALADAVLTSSEKRSGCVLVDFGADTTTVSVYKNNILRHLAVIPLGGNNITRDICSQQIEEDDAEALKIRFAQAYVEPTENEDENKSYKLENGCSINAILLEDIVEARLNEILDNVANQIVLSGYENKLLAGAVITGGGINLKNMEEAFVKRTKIEKIRVAKDTHISLKGMEIKKDGTNNTLIALLAAGKVNCCLMMPEQPKPEPVKKTTNVSAKDIEIGLFTPDGESAVAAKEEEERKRQQEKEAIIAKQKAEREAQKAAEEAQKAAEETLRRKKADCEDLIQEAIRLKNDGEYNSAKKKLEKARKMNIAEKNETIKTIEQEVLRLKSENSFWGNISKKVTKAIETVLDEDKND
;
A
#
# COMPACT_ATOMS: atom_id res chain seq x y z
N ILE A 1 -17.92 15.84 -11.04
CA ILE A 1 -18.44 15.33 -12.32
C ILE A 1 -19.26 16.39 -13.02
N LYS A 2 -20.42 16.84 -12.48
CA LYS A 2 -21.28 17.88 -13.10
C LYS A 2 -20.52 19.14 -13.53
N LYS A 3 -19.54 19.59 -12.72
CA LYS A 3 -18.66 20.72 -13.07
C LYS A 3 -17.77 20.40 -14.28
N LEU A 4 -17.25 19.18 -14.37
CA LEU A 4 -16.47 18.72 -15.52
C LEU A 4 -17.33 18.59 -16.77
N GLU A 5 -18.51 17.98 -16.66
CA GLU A 5 -19.47 17.85 -17.76
C GLU A 5 -19.89 19.21 -18.35
N SER A 6 -20.16 20.20 -17.47
CA SER A 6 -20.48 21.56 -17.90
C SER A 6 -19.33 22.24 -18.64
N THR A 7 -18.08 21.97 -18.24
CA THR A 7 -16.89 22.51 -18.90
C THR A 7 -16.63 21.82 -20.23
N LEU A 8 -16.76 20.49 -20.26
CA LEU A 8 -16.55 19.67 -21.47
C LEU A 8 -17.69 19.73 -22.47
N LYS A 9 -18.89 20.21 -22.06
CA LYS A 9 -20.17 20.12 -22.83
C LYS A 9 -20.44 18.67 -23.28
N ALA A 10 -20.08 17.71 -22.47
CA ALA A 10 -20.25 16.29 -22.72
C ALA A 10 -20.66 15.60 -21.44
N SER A 11 -21.46 14.54 -21.51
CA SER A 11 -21.77 13.71 -20.36
C SER A 11 -20.67 12.65 -20.14
N ILE A 12 -20.34 12.37 -18.88
CA ILE A 12 -19.38 11.33 -18.50
C ILE A 12 -20.19 10.09 -18.10
N GLY A 13 -20.21 9.07 -18.95
CA GLY A 13 -20.96 7.83 -18.69
C GLY A 13 -20.14 6.74 -18.05
N LYS A 14 -18.83 6.71 -18.34
CA LYS A 14 -17.90 5.69 -17.81
C LYS A 14 -16.65 6.34 -17.23
N VAL A 15 -15.93 5.58 -16.38
CA VAL A 15 -14.66 6.01 -15.81
C VAL A 15 -13.66 4.85 -15.78
N TYR A 16 -12.38 5.19 -15.85
CA TYR A 16 -11.29 4.30 -15.53
C TYR A 16 -10.80 4.57 -14.10
N ILE A 17 -10.55 3.52 -13.33
CA ILE A 17 -10.06 3.63 -11.97
C ILE A 17 -8.65 3.05 -11.91
N GLY A 18 -7.66 3.91 -11.70
CA GLY A 18 -6.30 3.47 -11.41
C GLY A 18 -6.13 3.15 -9.93
N ILE A 19 -5.78 1.91 -9.62
CA ILE A 19 -5.53 1.48 -8.24
C ILE A 19 -4.08 1.76 -7.89
N GLY A 20 -3.88 2.48 -6.79
CA GLY A 20 -2.58 2.83 -6.20
C GLY A 20 -2.70 2.98 -4.68
N GLY A 21 -1.64 3.47 -4.04
CA GLY A 21 -1.66 3.84 -2.62
C GLY A 21 -0.94 2.88 -1.68
N GLN A 22 -0.96 3.21 -0.40
CA GLN A 22 -0.06 2.68 0.64
C GLN A 22 -0.07 1.16 0.86
N SER A 23 -1.14 0.47 0.50
CA SER A 23 -1.24 -0.99 0.69
C SER A 23 -0.72 -1.82 -0.48
N LEU A 24 -0.41 -1.16 -1.60
CA LEU A 24 0.03 -1.81 -2.83
C LEU A 24 1.48 -2.29 -2.69
N ARG A 25 1.68 -3.58 -2.90
CA ARG A 25 3.01 -4.21 -2.89
C ARG A 25 3.00 -5.52 -3.63
N THR A 26 4.19 -6.07 -3.85
CA THR A 26 4.35 -7.39 -4.44
C THR A 26 4.71 -8.45 -3.42
N ILE A 27 4.20 -9.66 -3.63
CA ILE A 27 4.61 -10.88 -2.94
C ILE A 27 4.95 -11.96 -3.96
N ARG A 28 5.91 -12.82 -3.64
CA ARG A 28 6.29 -13.95 -4.48
C ARG A 28 5.47 -15.17 -4.09
N ASN A 29 5.05 -15.92 -5.09
CA ASN A 29 4.45 -17.24 -4.91
C ASN A 29 5.03 -18.21 -5.95
N THR A 30 4.99 -19.48 -5.64
CA THR A 30 5.49 -20.54 -6.50
C THR A 30 4.47 -21.67 -6.54
N GLU A 31 4.07 -22.04 -7.74
CA GLU A 31 3.18 -23.16 -7.99
C GLU A 31 3.99 -24.28 -8.64
N VAL A 32 3.87 -25.49 -8.12
CA VAL A 32 4.56 -26.67 -8.64
C VAL A 32 3.52 -27.65 -9.17
N ARG A 33 3.71 -28.11 -10.39
CA ARG A 33 2.86 -29.14 -11.00
C ARG A 33 3.72 -30.30 -11.46
N HIS A 34 3.34 -31.52 -11.02
CA HIS A 34 3.86 -32.76 -11.53
C HIS A 34 2.96 -33.28 -12.62
N MET A 35 3.54 -33.85 -13.65
CA MET A 35 2.89 -34.37 -14.86
C MET A 35 3.44 -35.76 -15.16
N ASP A 36 2.80 -36.48 -16.07
CA ASP A 36 3.33 -37.75 -16.57
C ASP A 36 4.63 -37.48 -17.36
N GLU A 37 5.55 -38.47 -17.33
CA GLU A 37 6.82 -38.36 -18.05
C GLU A 37 6.58 -38.00 -19.53
N ASP A 38 7.38 -37.09 -20.06
CA ASP A 38 7.30 -36.61 -21.45
C ASP A 38 6.08 -35.80 -21.84
N THR A 39 5.32 -35.26 -20.86
CA THR A 39 4.23 -34.32 -21.15
C THR A 39 4.76 -33.00 -21.69
N LYS A 40 4.17 -32.51 -22.78
CA LYS A 40 4.45 -31.15 -23.29
C LYS A 40 3.65 -30.12 -22.52
N ILE A 41 4.35 -29.09 -22.06
CA ILE A 41 3.72 -27.93 -21.42
C ILE A 41 2.84 -27.24 -22.46
N SER A 42 1.54 -27.14 -22.18
CA SER A 42 0.58 -26.41 -23.01
C SER A 42 0.30 -25.00 -22.44
N GLN A 43 -0.31 -24.14 -23.27
CA GLN A 43 -0.74 -22.81 -22.81
C GLN A 43 -1.83 -22.92 -21.74
N GLU A 44 -2.73 -23.91 -21.88
CA GLU A 44 -3.80 -24.18 -20.90
C GLU A 44 -3.23 -24.50 -19.52
N LEU A 45 -2.16 -25.29 -19.45
CA LEU A 45 -1.47 -25.60 -18.19
C LEU A 45 -0.89 -24.34 -17.55
N ILE A 46 -0.30 -23.44 -18.34
CA ILE A 46 0.23 -22.17 -17.85
C ILE A 46 -0.90 -21.28 -17.31
N ASP A 47 -2.03 -21.26 -17.98
CA ASP A 47 -3.20 -20.47 -17.55
C ASP A 47 -3.85 -21.07 -16.28
N GLU A 48 -3.95 -22.41 -16.18
CA GLU A 48 -4.35 -23.10 -14.94
C GLU A 48 -3.44 -22.76 -13.76
N LEU A 49 -2.11 -22.74 -13.95
CA LEU A 49 -1.15 -22.38 -12.90
C LEU A 49 -1.31 -20.92 -12.46
N LYS A 50 -1.59 -20.01 -13.39
CA LYS A 50 -1.91 -18.60 -13.05
C LYS A 50 -3.20 -18.49 -12.26
N ASP A 51 -4.24 -19.24 -12.65
CA ASP A 51 -5.54 -19.21 -11.98
C ASP A 51 -5.45 -19.84 -10.59
N SER A 52 -4.72 -20.95 -10.45
CA SER A 52 -4.38 -21.55 -9.15
C SER A 52 -3.68 -20.53 -8.23
N ASN A 53 -2.67 -19.84 -8.76
CA ASN A 53 -1.96 -18.78 -8.03
C ASN A 53 -2.89 -17.63 -7.62
N ARG A 54 -3.84 -17.21 -8.49
CA ARG A 54 -4.82 -16.15 -8.16
C ARG A 54 -5.80 -16.57 -7.07
N ALA A 55 -6.10 -17.87 -6.98
CA ALA A 55 -7.01 -18.42 -5.98
C ALA A 55 -6.40 -18.51 -4.58
N VAL A 56 -5.09 -18.33 -4.43
CA VAL A 56 -4.41 -18.37 -3.11
C VAL A 56 -4.95 -17.26 -2.19
N PRO A 57 -5.56 -17.62 -1.06
CA PRO A 57 -6.15 -16.63 -0.17
C PRO A 57 -5.07 -15.88 0.60
N ILE A 58 -5.15 -14.55 0.60
CA ILE A 58 -4.27 -13.66 1.36
C ILE A 58 -5.12 -12.90 2.37
N VAL A 59 -4.85 -13.08 3.64
CA VAL A 59 -5.66 -12.47 4.72
C VAL A 59 -5.64 -10.94 4.62
N GLY A 60 -6.82 -10.34 4.46
CA GLY A 60 -6.99 -8.89 4.38
C GLY A 60 -6.57 -8.23 3.06
N TYR A 61 -6.01 -8.99 2.12
CA TYR A 61 -5.56 -8.51 0.81
C TYR A 61 -6.25 -9.26 -0.32
N GLN A 62 -6.21 -8.68 -1.51
CA GLN A 62 -6.59 -9.31 -2.77
C GLN A 62 -5.46 -9.19 -3.78
N ILE A 63 -5.37 -10.15 -4.69
CA ILE A 63 -4.46 -10.10 -5.82
C ILE A 63 -5.12 -9.25 -6.91
N LEU A 64 -4.47 -8.14 -7.28
CA LEU A 64 -4.90 -7.25 -8.36
C LEU A 64 -4.28 -7.65 -9.69
N GLY A 65 -3.07 -8.18 -9.66
CA GLY A 65 -2.35 -8.55 -10.86
C GLY A 65 -1.34 -9.65 -10.57
N VAL A 66 -1.02 -10.43 -11.59
CA VAL A 66 -0.01 -11.50 -11.54
C VAL A 66 1.01 -11.24 -12.63
N ALA A 67 2.26 -11.03 -12.22
CA ALA A 67 3.40 -10.92 -13.14
C ALA A 67 4.18 -12.24 -13.14
N PRO A 68 4.05 -13.06 -14.20
CA PRO A 68 4.87 -14.27 -14.33
C PRO A 68 6.35 -13.90 -14.30
N GLN A 69 7.12 -14.69 -13.57
CA GLN A 69 8.57 -14.60 -13.54
C GLN A 69 9.16 -15.62 -14.51
N GLU A 70 10.28 -16.23 -14.19
CA GLU A 70 10.76 -17.38 -14.93
C GLU A 70 10.09 -18.66 -14.45
N TYR A 71 9.87 -19.61 -15.36
CA TYR A 71 9.47 -20.96 -15.07
C TYR A 71 10.72 -21.83 -14.94
N LYS A 72 10.75 -22.66 -13.91
CA LYS A 72 11.83 -23.66 -13.77
C LYS A 72 11.33 -25.00 -14.29
N VAL A 73 12.04 -25.50 -15.31
CA VAL A 73 11.78 -26.78 -15.96
C VAL A 73 13.06 -27.60 -15.86
N GLY A 74 13.05 -28.66 -15.06
CA GLY A 74 14.28 -29.35 -14.68
C GLY A 74 15.25 -28.41 -13.94
N ASN A 75 16.43 -28.19 -14.52
CA ASN A 75 17.44 -27.27 -13.97
C ASN A 75 17.44 -25.89 -14.64
N ASP A 76 16.66 -25.69 -15.69
CA ASP A 76 16.68 -24.48 -16.49
C ASP A 76 15.59 -23.48 -16.06
N LEU A 77 15.92 -22.17 -16.17
CA LEU A 77 14.96 -21.09 -16.00
C LEU A 77 14.57 -20.56 -17.37
N ILE A 78 13.31 -20.71 -17.70
CA ILE A 78 12.75 -20.41 -19.03
C ILE A 78 11.65 -19.36 -18.89
N VAL A 79 11.62 -18.37 -19.78
CA VAL A 79 10.58 -17.33 -19.78
C VAL A 79 9.30 -17.82 -20.43
N ASP A 80 9.42 -18.59 -21.51
CA ASP A 80 8.31 -19.19 -22.23
C ASP A 80 8.50 -20.73 -22.28
N PRO A 81 7.84 -21.49 -21.41
CA PRO A 81 8.01 -22.93 -21.31
C PRO A 81 7.10 -23.72 -22.25
N VAL A 82 6.22 -23.07 -23.03
CA VAL A 82 5.25 -23.76 -23.89
C VAL A 82 5.95 -24.62 -24.93
N GLY A 83 5.53 -25.90 -25.00
CA GLY A 83 6.11 -26.89 -25.92
C GLY A 83 7.31 -27.66 -25.36
N VAL A 84 7.86 -27.29 -24.21
CA VAL A 84 8.94 -28.03 -23.55
C VAL A 84 8.38 -29.30 -22.92
N GLN A 85 9.09 -30.44 -23.07
CA GLN A 85 8.74 -31.70 -22.43
C GLN A 85 9.35 -31.82 -21.05
N THR A 86 8.56 -32.18 -20.06
CA THR A 86 9.01 -32.33 -18.66
C THR A 86 8.00 -33.15 -17.86
N ASP A 87 8.47 -33.73 -16.78
CA ASP A 87 7.69 -34.37 -15.74
C ASP A 87 7.21 -33.41 -14.64
N HIS A 88 7.82 -32.22 -14.52
CA HIS A 88 7.41 -31.20 -13.56
C HIS A 88 7.75 -29.79 -14.03
N ILE A 89 6.96 -28.84 -13.58
CA ILE A 89 7.18 -27.40 -13.78
C ILE A 89 7.01 -26.65 -12.45
N GLU A 90 7.94 -25.73 -12.17
CA GLU A 90 7.84 -24.77 -11.08
C GLU A 90 7.56 -23.38 -11.68
N ALA A 91 6.32 -22.93 -11.58
CA ALA A 91 5.90 -21.61 -12.03
C ALA A 91 6.07 -20.58 -10.91
N ARG A 92 6.88 -19.57 -11.17
CA ARG A 92 7.14 -18.48 -10.23
C ARG A 92 6.33 -17.25 -10.60
N PHE A 93 5.60 -16.72 -9.64
CA PHE A 93 4.74 -15.57 -9.81
C PHE A 93 5.11 -14.45 -8.85
N LEU A 94 5.00 -13.23 -9.33
CA LEU A 94 5.01 -12.03 -8.52
C LEU A 94 3.58 -11.48 -8.49
N ASN A 95 2.90 -11.65 -7.36
CA ASN A 95 1.53 -11.20 -7.17
C ASN A 95 1.53 -9.76 -6.69
N ILE A 96 0.81 -8.88 -7.37
CA ILE A 96 0.58 -7.50 -6.97
C ILE A 96 -0.68 -7.51 -6.10
N ILE A 97 -0.53 -7.13 -4.84
CA ILE A 97 -1.60 -7.17 -3.85
C ILE A 97 -1.92 -5.80 -3.28
N ALA A 98 -3.19 -5.59 -2.94
CA ALA A 98 -3.63 -4.44 -2.15
C ALA A 98 -4.68 -4.88 -1.12
N ARG A 99 -4.94 -4.03 -0.12
CA ARG A 99 -6.05 -4.28 0.82
C ARG A 99 -7.38 -4.34 0.07
N LYS A 100 -8.24 -5.30 0.43
CA LYS A 100 -9.55 -5.50 -0.22
C LYS A 100 -10.41 -4.23 -0.30
N ASN A 101 -10.40 -3.42 0.75
CA ASN A 101 -11.20 -2.20 0.82
C ASN A 101 -10.81 -1.12 -0.21
N VAL A 102 -9.62 -1.18 -0.81
CA VAL A 102 -9.19 -0.15 -1.78
C VAL A 102 -10.05 -0.22 -3.05
N LYS A 103 -10.15 -1.41 -3.66
CA LYS A 103 -10.99 -1.63 -4.86
C LYS A 103 -12.48 -1.49 -4.54
N GLU A 104 -12.92 -2.08 -3.41
CA GLU A 104 -14.31 -2.00 -2.97
C GLU A 104 -14.78 -0.55 -2.72
N ASN A 105 -13.96 0.28 -2.09
CA ASN A 105 -14.32 1.68 -1.84
C ASN A 105 -14.36 2.49 -3.14
N ALA A 106 -13.44 2.23 -4.08
CA ALA A 106 -13.46 2.86 -5.38
C ALA A 106 -14.74 2.51 -6.17
N ALA A 107 -15.13 1.23 -6.19
CA ALA A 107 -16.38 0.78 -6.79
C ALA A 107 -17.61 1.43 -6.13
N LYS A 108 -17.68 1.41 -4.79
CA LYS A 108 -18.78 2.08 -4.04
C LYS A 108 -18.88 3.58 -4.34
N CYS A 109 -17.77 4.26 -4.61
CA CYS A 109 -17.82 5.67 -5.01
C CYS A 109 -18.51 5.85 -6.38
N CYS A 110 -18.31 4.91 -7.30
CA CYS A 110 -19.00 4.92 -8.60
C CYS A 110 -20.49 4.56 -8.48
N ASP A 111 -20.84 3.63 -7.60
CA ASP A 111 -22.23 3.24 -7.33
C ASP A 111 -23.07 4.40 -6.76
N LEU A 112 -22.45 5.35 -6.04
CA LEU A 112 -23.11 6.54 -5.48
C LEU A 112 -23.44 7.61 -6.55
N VAL A 113 -22.90 7.49 -7.72
CA VAL A 113 -23.13 8.38 -8.87
C VAL A 113 -23.48 7.51 -10.08
N PRO A 114 -24.35 7.97 -10.99
CA PRO A 114 -24.76 7.18 -12.16
C PRO A 114 -23.61 7.10 -13.18
N ILE A 115 -22.48 6.49 -12.80
CA ILE A 115 -21.30 6.33 -13.64
C ILE A 115 -20.86 4.87 -13.55
N GLU A 116 -20.65 4.28 -14.71
CA GLU A 116 -20.17 2.91 -14.83
C GLU A 116 -18.63 2.87 -14.87
N ILE A 117 -18.04 1.83 -14.29
CA ILE A 117 -16.62 1.52 -14.49
C ILE A 117 -16.50 0.88 -15.87
N ALA A 118 -15.55 1.32 -16.68
CA ALA A 118 -15.32 0.74 -18.01
C ALA A 118 -14.98 -0.75 -17.87
N GLU A 119 -15.56 -1.61 -18.72
CA GLU A 119 -15.42 -3.08 -18.62
C GLU A 119 -13.99 -3.55 -18.76
N ASP A 120 -13.17 -2.85 -19.54
CA ASP A 120 -11.74 -3.10 -19.75
C ASP A 120 -10.84 -2.41 -18.70
N ALA A 121 -11.44 -1.78 -17.69
CA ALA A 121 -10.73 -1.12 -16.57
C ALA A 121 -10.52 -2.02 -15.36
N GLU A 122 -10.87 -3.30 -15.45
CA GLU A 122 -10.60 -4.24 -14.36
C GLU A 122 -9.11 -4.29 -14.06
N ASP A 123 -8.77 -3.95 -12.80
CA ASP A 123 -7.42 -4.01 -12.25
C ASP A 123 -6.37 -3.11 -12.93
N LEU A 124 -6.76 -1.88 -13.35
CA LEU A 124 -5.79 -0.90 -13.81
C LEU A 124 -4.90 -0.44 -12.64
N ILE A 125 -3.67 -0.94 -12.60
CA ILE A 125 -2.69 -0.67 -11.54
C ILE A 125 -1.88 0.56 -11.95
N ALA A 126 -2.08 1.69 -11.25
CA ALA A 126 -1.50 2.97 -11.60
C ALA A 126 0.05 2.95 -11.74
N PRO A 127 0.84 2.33 -10.85
CA PRO A 127 2.29 2.22 -11.05
C PRO A 127 2.72 1.45 -12.30
N LEU A 128 1.94 0.47 -12.75
CA LEU A 128 2.25 -0.26 -13.99
C LEU A 128 1.98 0.62 -15.22
N ALA A 129 0.82 1.29 -15.25
CA ALA A 129 0.51 2.25 -16.30
C ALA A 129 1.58 3.34 -16.39
N LEU A 130 2.01 3.90 -15.25
CA LEU A 130 3.07 4.89 -15.19
C LEU A 130 4.40 4.34 -15.76
N ALA A 131 4.78 3.12 -15.39
CA ALA A 131 5.98 2.49 -15.90
C ALA A 131 5.93 2.25 -17.42
N ASP A 132 4.75 1.96 -17.96
CA ASP A 132 4.56 1.81 -19.41
C ASP A 132 4.62 3.15 -20.15
N ALA A 133 4.23 4.24 -19.50
CA ALA A 133 4.25 5.58 -20.09
C ALA A 133 5.62 6.29 -19.97
N VAL A 134 6.44 5.91 -18.99
CA VAL A 134 7.69 6.63 -18.65
C VAL A 134 8.94 5.85 -19.03
N LEU A 135 8.95 4.52 -18.84
CA LEU A 135 10.11 3.68 -19.09
C LEU A 135 10.18 3.20 -20.53
N THR A 136 11.37 3.23 -21.10
CA THR A 136 11.64 2.59 -22.39
C THR A 136 11.80 1.08 -22.24
N SER A 137 11.54 0.32 -23.32
CA SER A 137 11.77 -1.13 -23.34
C SER A 137 13.24 -1.49 -23.09
N SER A 138 14.19 -0.62 -23.49
CA SER A 138 15.61 -0.81 -23.22
C SER A 138 15.93 -0.71 -21.73
N GLU A 139 15.36 0.26 -21.02
CA GLU A 139 15.53 0.42 -19.58
C GLU A 139 14.94 -0.77 -18.81
N LYS A 140 13.71 -1.17 -19.13
CA LYS A 140 13.06 -2.35 -18.53
C LYS A 140 13.87 -3.63 -18.77
N ARG A 141 14.47 -3.80 -19.94
CA ARG A 141 15.30 -4.97 -20.30
C ARG A 141 16.62 -4.95 -19.55
N SER A 142 17.34 -3.82 -19.58
CA SER A 142 18.66 -3.68 -18.96
C SER A 142 18.62 -3.74 -17.44
N GLY A 143 17.47 -3.45 -16.85
CA GLY A 143 17.24 -3.34 -15.40
C GLY A 143 17.30 -1.90 -14.94
N CYS A 144 16.18 -1.43 -14.40
CA CYS A 144 16.02 -0.09 -13.85
C CYS A 144 15.11 -0.11 -12.62
N VAL A 145 15.24 0.90 -11.79
CA VAL A 145 14.25 1.24 -10.79
C VAL A 145 13.50 2.51 -11.23
N LEU A 146 12.18 2.48 -11.20
CA LEU A 146 11.32 3.65 -11.34
C LEU A 146 10.87 4.08 -9.94
N VAL A 147 11.10 5.34 -9.60
CA VAL A 147 10.64 5.94 -8.35
C VAL A 147 9.72 7.12 -8.68
N ASP A 148 8.48 7.03 -8.22
CA ASP A 148 7.46 8.07 -8.33
C ASP A 148 7.32 8.80 -6.99
N PHE A 149 7.81 10.03 -6.90
CA PHE A 149 7.73 10.88 -5.73
C PHE A 149 6.42 11.67 -5.72
N GLY A 150 5.37 11.07 -5.17
CA GLY A 150 4.05 11.67 -5.04
C GLY A 150 3.89 12.59 -3.83
N ALA A 151 2.67 13.09 -3.65
CA ALA A 151 2.32 13.95 -2.52
C ALA A 151 2.24 13.16 -1.19
N ASP A 152 1.49 12.05 -1.16
CA ASP A 152 1.29 11.25 0.06
C ASP A 152 2.11 9.96 0.08
N THR A 153 2.64 9.55 -1.07
CA THR A 153 3.34 8.27 -1.21
C THR A 153 4.51 8.39 -2.17
N THR A 154 5.52 7.55 -1.95
CA THR A 154 6.60 7.31 -2.90
C THR A 154 6.53 5.86 -3.35
N THR A 155 6.43 5.63 -4.67
CA THR A 155 6.30 4.29 -5.24
C THR A 155 7.61 3.85 -5.87
N VAL A 156 8.05 2.63 -5.54
CA VAL A 156 9.27 2.02 -6.07
C VAL A 156 8.91 0.80 -6.89
N SER A 157 9.30 0.78 -8.17
CA SER A 157 9.07 -0.33 -9.10
C SER A 157 10.38 -0.75 -9.74
N VAL A 158 10.78 -2.00 -9.60
CA VAL A 158 12.02 -2.54 -10.17
C VAL A 158 11.71 -3.44 -11.35
N TYR A 159 12.38 -3.19 -12.47
CA TYR A 159 12.24 -3.96 -13.70
C TYR A 159 13.58 -4.59 -14.11
N LYS A 160 13.52 -5.83 -14.65
CA LYS A 160 14.65 -6.52 -15.28
C LYS A 160 14.12 -7.52 -16.29
N ASN A 161 14.75 -7.59 -17.46
CA ASN A 161 14.35 -8.46 -18.58
C ASN A 161 12.90 -8.20 -19.05
N ASN A 162 12.45 -6.94 -19.03
CA ASN A 162 11.08 -6.49 -19.28
C ASN A 162 10.03 -7.03 -18.29
N ILE A 163 10.43 -7.62 -17.17
CA ILE A 163 9.56 -8.19 -16.16
C ILE A 163 9.63 -7.32 -14.90
N LEU A 164 8.47 -7.07 -14.28
CA LEU A 164 8.40 -6.47 -12.95
C LEU A 164 9.00 -7.43 -11.92
N ARG A 165 9.95 -6.99 -11.14
CA ARG A 165 10.65 -7.78 -10.11
C ARG A 165 10.28 -7.40 -8.69
N HIS A 166 9.85 -6.17 -8.49
CA HIS A 166 9.44 -5.65 -7.19
C HIS A 166 8.57 -4.42 -7.39
N LEU A 167 7.56 -4.29 -6.54
CA LEU A 167 6.73 -3.08 -6.42
C LEU A 167 6.39 -2.88 -4.94
N ALA A 168 6.66 -1.69 -4.44
CA ALA A 168 6.27 -1.28 -3.10
C ALA A 168 5.89 0.20 -3.07
N VAL A 169 4.96 0.53 -2.19
CA VAL A 169 4.54 1.92 -1.95
C VAL A 169 4.92 2.30 -0.52
N ILE A 170 5.76 3.30 -0.42
CA ILE A 170 6.21 3.91 0.83
C ILE A 170 5.17 4.96 1.22
N PRO A 171 4.61 4.93 2.45
CA PRO A 171 3.56 5.85 2.88
C PRO A 171 4.13 7.24 3.30
N LEU A 172 5.08 7.73 2.53
CA LEU A 172 5.74 9.03 2.71
C LEU A 172 5.85 9.73 1.37
N GLY A 173 5.60 11.02 1.34
CA GLY A 173 5.68 11.86 0.15
C GLY A 173 5.82 13.34 0.48
N GLY A 174 5.62 14.22 -0.49
CA GLY A 174 5.80 15.66 -0.37
C GLY A 174 4.96 16.32 0.74
N ASN A 175 3.76 15.80 1.02
CA ASN A 175 2.89 16.30 2.09
C ASN A 175 3.46 16.05 3.49
N ASN A 176 4.35 15.07 3.65
CA ASN A 176 5.03 14.87 4.94
C ASN A 176 6.00 16.02 5.21
N ILE A 177 6.71 16.51 4.18
CA ILE A 177 7.56 17.72 4.29
C ILE A 177 6.72 18.95 4.66
N THR A 178 5.57 19.12 3.99
CA THR A 178 4.65 20.23 4.29
C THR A 178 4.17 20.20 5.74
N ARG A 179 3.76 19.03 6.25
CA ARG A 179 3.34 18.85 7.66
C ARG A 179 4.46 19.15 8.65
N ASP A 180 5.70 18.79 8.32
CA ASP A 180 6.85 19.11 9.18
C ASP A 180 7.12 20.62 9.22
N ILE A 181 6.95 21.35 8.10
CA ILE A 181 6.99 22.80 8.05
C ILE A 181 5.84 23.41 8.88
N CYS A 182 4.62 22.84 8.80
CA CYS A 182 3.47 23.28 9.61
C CYS A 182 3.74 23.18 11.13
N SER A 183 4.62 22.27 11.57
CA SER A 183 5.00 22.15 12.98
C SER A 183 5.65 23.44 13.54
N GLN A 184 6.12 24.33 12.67
CA GLN A 184 6.65 25.65 13.01
C GLN A 184 5.54 26.71 13.16
N GLN A 185 4.29 26.32 13.38
CA GLN A 185 3.12 27.19 13.50
C GLN A 185 2.81 27.97 12.20
N ILE A 186 3.09 27.35 11.06
CA ILE A 186 2.80 27.88 9.72
C ILE A 186 1.57 27.14 9.18
N GLU A 187 0.65 27.87 8.55
CA GLU A 187 -0.53 27.28 7.91
C GLU A 187 -0.15 26.41 6.70
N GLU A 188 -0.98 25.42 6.39
CA GLU A 188 -0.67 24.39 5.38
C GLU A 188 -0.40 24.99 3.99
N ASP A 189 -1.23 25.97 3.56
CA ASP A 189 -1.06 26.62 2.27
C ASP A 189 0.27 27.41 2.18
N ASP A 190 0.66 28.07 3.28
CA ASP A 190 1.92 28.82 3.38
C ASP A 190 3.11 27.86 3.46
N ALA A 191 3.00 26.76 4.20
CA ALA A 191 4.03 25.75 4.30
C ALA A 191 4.29 25.08 2.93
N GLU A 192 3.23 24.79 2.19
CA GLU A 192 3.34 24.25 0.82
C GLU A 192 3.98 25.28 -0.11
N ALA A 193 3.61 26.57 -0.01
CA ALA A 193 4.21 27.64 -0.81
C ALA A 193 5.69 27.84 -0.49
N LEU A 194 6.09 27.78 0.78
CA LEU A 194 7.50 27.86 1.21
C LEU A 194 8.29 26.67 0.66
N LYS A 195 7.76 25.45 0.75
CA LYS A 195 8.36 24.26 0.21
C LYS A 195 8.58 24.39 -1.31
N ILE A 196 7.55 24.75 -2.08
CA ILE A 196 7.64 24.83 -3.54
C ILE A 196 8.61 25.93 -3.99
N ARG A 197 8.67 27.07 -3.29
CA ARG A 197 9.49 28.21 -3.71
C ARG A 197 10.94 28.12 -3.28
N PHE A 198 11.21 27.60 -2.09
CA PHE A 198 12.53 27.74 -1.44
C PHE A 198 13.19 26.42 -1.04
N ALA A 199 12.43 25.32 -0.90
CA ALA A 199 13.02 24.08 -0.46
C ALA A 199 14.01 23.48 -1.48
N GLN A 200 15.08 22.89 -0.95
CA GLN A 200 16.10 22.19 -1.70
C GLN A 200 16.24 20.77 -1.14
N ALA A 201 16.43 19.80 -2.02
CA ALA A 201 16.63 18.41 -1.64
C ALA A 201 18.01 18.14 -1.04
N TYR A 202 18.98 18.96 -1.40
CA TYR A 202 20.34 18.92 -0.91
C TYR A 202 20.94 20.31 -0.95
N VAL A 203 21.61 20.70 0.12
CA VAL A 203 22.36 21.95 0.22
C VAL A 203 23.83 21.59 0.44
N GLU A 204 24.74 22.17 -0.36
CA GLU A 204 26.17 22.02 -0.08
C GLU A 204 26.51 22.82 1.19
N PRO A 205 27.19 22.20 2.18
CA PRO A 205 27.62 22.92 3.37
C PRO A 205 28.60 24.05 2.96
N THR A 206 28.27 25.28 3.36
CA THR A 206 29.11 26.45 3.12
C THR A 206 29.65 26.96 4.45
N GLU A 207 30.92 27.34 4.49
CA GLU A 207 31.59 27.83 5.73
C GLU A 207 31.02 29.14 6.27
N ASN A 208 30.20 29.87 5.51
CA ASN A 208 29.63 31.18 5.85
C ASN A 208 28.12 31.21 5.61
N GLU A 209 27.36 30.35 6.30
CA GLU A 209 25.91 30.44 6.28
C GLU A 209 25.44 31.65 7.13
N ASP A 210 24.62 32.52 6.51
CA ASP A 210 23.99 33.62 7.23
C ASP A 210 22.84 33.06 8.10
N GLU A 211 23.12 32.86 9.38
CA GLU A 211 22.16 32.32 10.36
C GLU A 211 20.87 33.16 10.45
N ASN A 212 20.89 34.41 10.02
CA ASN A 212 19.75 35.33 10.04
C ASN A 212 18.95 35.33 8.72
N LYS A 213 19.38 34.56 7.71
CA LYS A 213 18.66 34.48 6.45
C LYS A 213 17.29 33.87 6.67
N SER A 214 16.26 34.51 6.12
CA SER A 214 14.88 34.04 6.18
C SER A 214 14.23 34.08 4.83
N TYR A 215 13.46 33.05 4.51
CA TYR A 215 12.58 33.02 3.35
C TYR A 215 11.22 33.62 3.70
N LYS A 216 10.72 34.50 2.85
CA LYS A 216 9.46 35.23 3.08
C LYS A 216 8.51 35.08 1.90
N LEU A 217 7.24 34.90 2.21
CA LEU A 217 6.13 34.95 1.27
C LEU A 217 5.56 36.37 1.19
N GLU A 218 4.78 36.64 0.16
CA GLU A 218 4.16 37.94 -0.10
C GLU A 218 3.16 38.36 1.00
N ASN A 219 2.52 37.40 1.67
CA ASN A 219 1.59 37.62 2.78
C ASN A 219 2.28 37.89 4.13
N GLY A 220 3.62 37.94 4.16
CA GLY A 220 4.43 38.20 5.36
C GLY A 220 4.82 36.96 6.15
N CYS A 221 4.32 35.78 5.81
CA CYS A 221 4.79 34.52 6.40
C CYS A 221 6.28 34.31 6.11
N SER A 222 7.05 33.88 7.10
CA SER A 222 8.49 33.70 6.94
C SER A 222 9.00 32.52 7.80
N ILE A 223 10.07 31.93 7.33
CA ILE A 223 10.79 30.86 8.03
C ILE A 223 12.30 31.11 7.95
N ASN A 224 13.05 30.75 8.98
CA ASN A 224 14.51 30.74 8.90
C ASN A 224 14.99 29.79 7.80
N ALA A 225 15.97 30.19 7.00
CA ALA A 225 16.42 29.44 5.85
C ALA A 225 17.05 28.08 6.25
N ILE A 226 17.93 28.10 7.26
CA ILE A 226 18.59 26.89 7.77
C ILE A 226 17.55 25.91 8.33
N LEU A 227 16.58 26.40 9.11
CA LEU A 227 15.52 25.58 9.67
C LEU A 227 14.66 24.91 8.58
N LEU A 228 14.32 25.64 7.51
CA LEU A 228 13.59 25.05 6.38
C LEU A 228 14.42 23.95 5.69
N GLU A 229 15.70 24.22 5.48
CA GLU A 229 16.63 23.27 4.85
C GLU A 229 16.78 22.02 5.70
N ASP A 230 16.96 22.13 7.01
CA ASP A 230 17.04 21.01 7.95
C ASP A 230 15.77 20.15 7.95
N ILE A 231 14.59 20.78 7.99
CA ILE A 231 13.30 20.07 7.96
C ILE A 231 13.15 19.28 6.66
N VAL A 232 13.45 19.92 5.52
CA VAL A 232 13.30 19.28 4.20
C VAL A 232 14.30 18.16 4.05
N GLU A 233 15.57 18.37 4.40
CA GLU A 233 16.62 17.37 4.29
C GLU A 233 16.32 16.17 5.19
N ALA A 234 15.93 16.37 6.43
CA ALA A 234 15.60 15.28 7.36
C ALA A 234 14.48 14.38 6.83
N ARG A 235 13.37 14.97 6.36
CA ARG A 235 12.24 14.20 5.83
C ARG A 235 12.57 13.54 4.51
N LEU A 236 13.26 14.24 3.62
CA LEU A 236 13.65 13.67 2.33
C LEU A 236 14.63 12.52 2.50
N ASN A 237 15.60 12.63 3.42
CA ASN A 237 16.51 11.56 3.75
C ASN A 237 15.77 10.31 4.22
N GLU A 238 14.74 10.45 5.06
CA GLU A 238 13.89 9.31 5.47
C GLU A 238 13.18 8.67 4.27
N ILE A 239 12.64 9.47 3.35
CA ILE A 239 12.01 8.95 2.12
C ILE A 239 13.04 8.19 1.27
N LEU A 240 14.21 8.78 1.04
CA LEU A 240 15.25 8.19 0.21
C LEU A 240 15.88 6.93 0.83
N ASP A 241 16.01 6.88 2.15
CA ASP A 241 16.46 5.68 2.86
C ASP A 241 15.47 4.53 2.70
N ASN A 242 14.17 4.83 2.76
CA ASN A 242 13.13 3.85 2.47
C ASN A 242 13.16 3.39 1.01
N VAL A 243 13.41 4.31 0.06
CA VAL A 243 13.60 3.96 -1.37
C VAL A 243 14.80 3.01 -1.53
N ALA A 244 15.96 3.37 -0.95
CA ALA A 244 17.15 2.53 -0.99
C ALA A 244 16.89 1.14 -0.40
N ASN A 245 16.19 1.06 0.74
CA ASN A 245 15.80 -0.19 1.36
C ASN A 245 14.89 -1.04 0.45
N GLN A 246 13.91 -0.44 -0.24
CA GLN A 246 13.08 -1.18 -1.20
C GLN A 246 13.88 -1.72 -2.39
N ILE A 247 14.90 -0.99 -2.84
CA ILE A 247 15.80 -1.44 -3.89
C ILE A 247 16.60 -2.67 -3.42
N VAL A 248 17.14 -2.64 -2.20
CA VAL A 248 17.83 -3.79 -1.58
C VAL A 248 16.88 -4.98 -1.43
N LEU A 249 15.68 -4.78 -0.89
CA LEU A 249 14.66 -5.83 -0.71
C LEU A 249 14.21 -6.47 -2.03
N SER A 250 14.34 -5.76 -3.15
CA SER A 250 14.09 -6.33 -4.48
C SER A 250 15.05 -7.47 -4.82
N GLY A 251 16.31 -7.44 -4.31
CA GLY A 251 17.41 -8.34 -4.66
C GLY A 251 18.03 -8.04 -6.04
N TYR A 252 17.79 -6.85 -6.56
CA TYR A 252 18.28 -6.40 -7.88
C TYR A 252 19.20 -5.17 -7.82
N GLU A 253 19.60 -4.70 -6.66
CA GLU A 253 20.43 -3.51 -6.45
C GLU A 253 21.67 -3.46 -7.36
N ASN A 254 22.36 -4.60 -7.52
CA ASN A 254 23.56 -4.72 -8.36
C ASN A 254 23.27 -5.11 -9.82
N LYS A 255 22.00 -5.10 -10.24
CA LYS A 255 21.57 -5.54 -11.58
C LYS A 255 20.84 -4.44 -12.37
N LEU A 256 20.86 -3.21 -11.88
CA LEU A 256 20.18 -2.05 -12.46
C LEU A 256 21.10 -1.30 -13.43
N LEU A 257 21.43 -1.92 -14.58
CA LEU A 257 22.35 -1.33 -15.56
C LEU A 257 21.83 -0.04 -16.20
N ALA A 258 20.51 0.15 -16.25
CA ALA A 258 19.91 1.39 -16.71
C ALA A 258 19.80 2.44 -15.56
N GLY A 259 20.11 2.04 -14.31
CA GLY A 259 20.07 2.94 -13.15
C GLY A 259 18.68 3.23 -12.64
N ALA A 260 18.44 4.47 -12.25
CA ALA A 260 17.16 4.94 -11.73
C ALA A 260 16.47 5.90 -12.71
N VAL A 261 15.15 5.78 -12.79
CA VAL A 261 14.28 6.78 -13.42
C VAL A 261 13.42 7.36 -12.32
N ILE A 262 13.45 8.67 -12.12
CA ILE A 262 12.68 9.35 -11.10
C ILE A 262 11.63 10.25 -11.73
N THR A 263 10.43 10.28 -11.15
CA THR A 263 9.28 11.06 -11.64
C THR A 263 8.40 11.51 -10.49
N GLY A 264 7.26 12.15 -10.78
CA GLY A 264 6.35 12.68 -9.80
C GLY A 264 6.64 14.14 -9.40
N GLY A 265 5.76 14.76 -8.62
CA GLY A 265 5.89 16.16 -8.21
C GLY A 265 7.14 16.46 -7.38
N GLY A 266 7.62 15.48 -6.59
CA GLY A 266 8.78 15.62 -5.72
C GLY A 266 10.12 15.81 -6.45
N ILE A 267 10.22 15.41 -7.75
CA ILE A 267 11.43 15.65 -8.53
C ILE A 267 11.73 17.14 -8.80
N ASN A 268 10.75 18.01 -8.53
CA ASN A 268 10.91 19.46 -8.72
C ASN A 268 11.63 20.15 -7.56
N LEU A 269 11.93 19.45 -6.47
CA LEU A 269 12.82 19.94 -5.45
C LEU A 269 14.21 20.16 -6.06
N LYS A 270 14.79 21.33 -5.79
CA LYS A 270 16.12 21.67 -6.29
C LYS A 270 17.16 20.68 -5.76
N ASN A 271 18.11 20.25 -6.57
CA ASN A 271 19.17 19.31 -6.23
C ASN A 271 18.65 17.88 -5.86
N MET A 272 17.50 17.50 -6.40
CA MET A 272 16.90 16.17 -6.11
C MET A 272 17.73 15.00 -6.62
N GLU A 273 18.42 15.19 -7.75
CA GLU A 273 19.30 14.16 -8.34
C GLU A 273 20.50 13.89 -7.42
N GLU A 274 21.14 14.95 -6.93
CA GLU A 274 22.27 14.86 -6.02
C GLU A 274 21.90 14.19 -4.70
N ALA A 275 20.76 14.57 -4.12
CA ALA A 275 20.22 13.94 -2.91
C ALA A 275 20.00 12.44 -3.14
N PHE A 276 19.39 12.07 -4.28
CA PHE A 276 19.11 10.68 -4.62
C PHE A 276 20.41 9.86 -4.78
N VAL A 277 21.40 10.37 -5.54
CA VAL A 277 22.72 9.69 -5.72
C VAL A 277 23.38 9.49 -4.37
N LYS A 278 23.40 10.53 -3.54
CA LYS A 278 24.08 10.50 -2.24
C LYS A 278 23.51 9.41 -1.31
N ARG A 279 22.19 9.19 -1.34
CA ARG A 279 21.51 8.20 -0.46
C ARG A 279 21.46 6.81 -1.07
N THR A 280 21.11 6.66 -2.34
CA THR A 280 20.91 5.36 -2.99
C THR A 280 22.18 4.76 -3.56
N LYS A 281 23.24 5.57 -3.77
CA LYS A 281 24.50 5.21 -4.46
C LYS A 281 24.30 4.78 -5.92
N ILE A 282 23.16 5.13 -6.53
CA ILE A 282 22.91 4.90 -7.94
C ILE A 282 23.29 6.17 -8.70
N GLU A 283 24.39 6.13 -9.43
CA GLU A 283 24.94 7.30 -10.15
C GLU A 283 24.17 7.61 -11.45
N LYS A 284 23.65 6.56 -12.11
CA LYS A 284 22.94 6.74 -13.37
C LYS A 284 21.47 7.04 -13.09
N ILE A 285 21.09 8.30 -13.27
CA ILE A 285 19.72 8.79 -13.05
C ILE A 285 19.18 9.42 -14.33
N ARG A 286 17.90 9.23 -14.57
CA ARG A 286 17.10 9.97 -15.54
C ARG A 286 15.89 10.56 -14.87
N VAL A 287 15.75 11.87 -14.94
CA VAL A 287 14.54 12.58 -14.46
C VAL A 287 13.50 12.57 -15.58
N ALA A 288 12.38 11.90 -15.33
CA ALA A 288 11.27 11.82 -16.26
C ALA A 288 10.23 12.89 -15.94
N LYS A 289 10.40 14.06 -16.52
CA LYS A 289 9.47 15.21 -16.39
C LYS A 289 8.22 15.08 -17.25
N ASP A 290 8.25 14.24 -18.28
CA ASP A 290 7.12 13.93 -19.15
C ASP A 290 7.07 12.42 -19.48
N THR A 291 6.00 12.03 -20.14
CA THR A 291 5.81 10.69 -20.68
C THR A 291 6.20 10.67 -22.17
N HIS A 292 6.43 9.49 -22.74
CA HIS A 292 6.60 9.33 -24.18
C HIS A 292 5.26 9.33 -24.95
N ILE A 293 4.15 9.58 -24.25
CA ILE A 293 2.81 9.64 -24.84
C ILE A 293 2.58 11.04 -25.42
N SER A 294 2.21 11.09 -26.69
CA SER A 294 1.91 12.34 -27.38
C SER A 294 0.48 12.82 -27.09
N LEU A 295 0.35 14.00 -26.50
CA LEU A 295 -0.93 14.65 -26.27
C LEU A 295 -1.27 15.62 -27.39
N LYS A 296 -2.53 15.60 -27.84
CA LYS A 296 -3.04 16.52 -28.85
C LYS A 296 -4.13 17.41 -28.25
N GLY A 297 -4.09 18.70 -28.58
CA GLY A 297 -5.17 19.62 -28.23
C GLY A 297 -5.08 20.26 -26.84
N MET A 298 -4.03 19.94 -26.03
CA MET A 298 -3.77 20.64 -24.77
C MET A 298 -2.28 20.67 -24.46
N GLU A 299 -1.85 21.75 -23.79
CA GLU A 299 -0.52 21.84 -23.22
C GLU A 299 -0.58 21.47 -21.75
N ILE A 300 0.25 20.51 -21.35
CA ILE A 300 0.40 20.09 -19.95
C ILE A 300 1.81 20.48 -19.50
N LYS A 301 1.91 20.94 -18.26
CA LYS A 301 3.18 21.26 -17.64
C LYS A 301 4.05 20.01 -17.56
N LYS A 302 5.25 20.09 -18.11
CA LYS A 302 6.25 19.00 -18.14
C LYS A 302 7.12 19.06 -16.89
N ASP A 303 6.57 18.65 -15.77
CA ASP A 303 7.23 18.64 -14.46
C ASP A 303 7.05 17.32 -13.70
N GLY A 304 6.55 16.29 -14.36
CA GLY A 304 6.31 14.98 -13.76
C GLY A 304 5.00 14.85 -12.99
N THR A 305 4.36 15.95 -12.59
CA THR A 305 3.16 15.96 -11.75
C THR A 305 1.98 15.21 -12.38
N ASN A 306 1.85 15.30 -13.70
CA ASN A 306 0.71 14.71 -14.43
C ASN A 306 1.03 13.37 -15.11
N ASN A 307 2.23 12.82 -14.92
CA ASN A 307 2.65 11.62 -15.64
C ASN A 307 1.76 10.41 -15.34
N THR A 308 1.36 10.20 -14.09
CA THR A 308 0.44 9.12 -13.71
C THR A 308 -0.95 9.32 -14.33
N LEU A 309 -1.47 10.56 -14.37
CA LEU A 309 -2.76 10.85 -15.02
C LEU A 309 -2.72 10.55 -16.51
N ILE A 310 -1.68 10.99 -17.20
CA ILE A 310 -1.48 10.75 -18.64
C ILE A 310 -1.36 9.25 -18.91
N ALA A 311 -0.62 8.53 -18.07
CA ALA A 311 -0.45 7.09 -18.17
C ALA A 311 -1.78 6.33 -18.03
N LEU A 312 -2.61 6.69 -17.07
CA LEU A 312 -3.93 6.11 -16.87
C LEU A 312 -4.86 6.39 -18.04
N LEU A 313 -4.83 7.62 -18.59
CA LEU A 313 -5.61 7.97 -19.79
C LEU A 313 -5.18 7.16 -21.01
N ALA A 314 -3.88 6.95 -21.18
CA ALA A 314 -3.34 6.16 -22.30
C ALA A 314 -3.63 4.66 -22.19
N ALA A 315 -3.79 4.14 -20.97
CA ALA A 315 -4.17 2.76 -20.73
C ALA A 315 -5.65 2.48 -21.04
N GLY A 316 -6.50 3.54 -21.06
CA GLY A 316 -7.91 3.43 -21.41
C GLY A 316 -8.12 3.18 -22.91
N LYS A 317 -9.08 2.29 -23.24
CA LYS A 317 -9.38 1.90 -24.62
C LYS A 317 -10.68 2.51 -25.14
N VAL A 318 -11.58 2.90 -24.26
CA VAL A 318 -12.93 3.39 -24.58
C VAL A 318 -13.05 4.87 -24.23
N ASN A 319 -13.70 5.65 -25.10
CA ASN A 319 -14.04 7.02 -24.78
C ASN A 319 -15.17 7.05 -23.74
N CYS A 320 -14.87 7.56 -22.56
CA CYS A 320 -15.80 7.65 -21.44
C CYS A 320 -16.75 8.85 -21.53
N CYS A 321 -16.51 9.80 -22.44
CA CYS A 321 -17.32 11.00 -22.63
C CYS A 321 -18.26 10.80 -23.81
N LEU A 322 -19.56 10.94 -23.57
CA LEU A 322 -20.58 10.98 -24.61
C LEU A 322 -20.80 12.43 -25.01
N MET A 323 -20.63 12.76 -26.28
CA MET A 323 -20.96 14.08 -26.79
C MET A 323 -22.47 14.34 -26.57
N MET A 324 -22.81 15.38 -25.84
CA MET A 324 -24.20 15.80 -25.76
C MET A 324 -24.65 16.16 -27.19
N PRO A 325 -25.78 15.63 -27.68
CA PRO A 325 -26.30 16.06 -28.96
C PRO A 325 -26.47 17.59 -28.90
N GLU A 326 -25.94 18.31 -29.89
CA GLU A 326 -26.15 19.75 -29.98
C GLU A 326 -27.66 19.99 -29.89
N GLN A 327 -28.10 20.72 -28.87
CA GLN A 327 -29.49 21.20 -28.85
C GLN A 327 -29.68 21.99 -30.13
N PRO A 328 -30.70 21.71 -30.95
CA PRO A 328 -30.94 22.46 -32.17
C PRO A 328 -30.99 23.94 -31.79
N LYS A 329 -30.12 24.75 -32.40
CA LYS A 329 -30.13 26.19 -32.19
C LYS A 329 -31.58 26.65 -32.44
N PRO A 330 -32.20 27.42 -31.54
CA PRO A 330 -33.55 27.93 -31.77
C PRO A 330 -33.52 28.67 -33.09
N GLU A 331 -34.28 28.17 -34.05
CA GLU A 331 -34.47 28.87 -35.34
C GLU A 331 -34.99 30.29 -35.04
N PRO A 332 -34.51 31.29 -35.73
CA PRO A 332 -34.98 32.67 -35.52
C PRO A 332 -36.50 32.70 -35.77
N VAL A 333 -37.25 32.92 -34.67
CA VAL A 333 -38.69 33.05 -34.69
C VAL A 333 -39.04 34.17 -35.70
N LYS A 334 -39.54 33.81 -36.88
CA LYS A 334 -40.19 34.72 -37.77
C LYS A 334 -41.37 35.34 -37.03
N LYS A 335 -41.28 36.64 -36.76
CA LYS A 335 -42.39 37.42 -36.22
C LYS A 335 -43.58 37.28 -37.13
N THR A 336 -44.53 36.43 -36.79
CA THR A 336 -45.88 36.47 -37.32
C THR A 336 -46.78 37.22 -36.34
N THR A 337 -47.36 38.22 -36.84
CA THR A 337 -48.29 39.19 -36.29
C THR A 337 -49.55 38.57 -35.69
N ASN A 338 -49.97 39.17 -34.52
CA ASN A 338 -51.32 39.23 -34.02
C ASN A 338 -52.05 37.92 -33.71
N VAL A 339 -51.98 37.51 -32.48
CA VAL A 339 -53.04 36.71 -31.79
C VAL A 339 -53.58 37.54 -30.64
N SER A 340 -54.89 37.74 -30.67
CA SER A 340 -55.72 38.53 -29.79
C SER A 340 -55.68 38.02 -28.36
N ALA A 341 -55.76 38.92 -27.40
CA ALA A 341 -55.73 38.73 -25.97
C ALA A 341 -56.94 37.95 -25.37
N LYS A 342 -57.42 36.89 -26.02
CA LYS A 342 -58.56 36.09 -25.54
C LYS A 342 -58.25 34.59 -25.29
N ASP A 343 -57.04 34.12 -25.59
CA ASP A 343 -56.72 32.67 -25.49
C ASP A 343 -55.75 32.30 -24.38
N ILE A 344 -55.61 33.15 -23.33
CA ILE A 344 -54.66 32.91 -22.20
C ILE A 344 -55.44 32.59 -20.87
N GLU A 345 -56.65 32.11 -20.98
CA GLU A 345 -57.44 31.73 -19.77
C GLU A 345 -57.97 30.30 -19.83
N ILE A 346 -57.25 29.34 -20.32
CA ILE A 346 -57.61 27.92 -20.22
C ILE A 346 -56.34 27.12 -19.87
N GLY A 347 -56.13 26.83 -18.59
CA GLY A 347 -55.07 25.91 -18.21
C GLY A 347 -54.68 25.84 -16.74
N LEU A 348 -55.27 26.71 -15.88
CA LEU A 348 -54.80 26.72 -14.48
C LEU A 348 -55.83 26.13 -13.46
N PHE A 349 -57.07 25.85 -13.93
CA PHE A 349 -58.13 25.30 -13.08
C PHE A 349 -58.94 24.22 -13.82
N THR A 350 -58.32 23.04 -14.09
CA THR A 350 -59.05 21.83 -14.42
C THR A 350 -58.84 20.79 -13.32
N PRO A 351 -59.85 19.94 -12.98
CA PRO A 351 -59.75 18.93 -11.96
C PRO A 351 -58.59 17.97 -12.15
N ASP A 352 -58.07 17.84 -13.37
CA ASP A 352 -56.87 16.99 -13.68
C ASP A 352 -55.56 17.64 -13.24
N GLY A 353 -55.47 18.97 -13.06
CA GLY A 353 -54.28 19.68 -12.57
C GLY A 353 -54.04 19.48 -11.08
N GLU A 354 -55.09 19.44 -10.25
CA GLU A 354 -54.95 19.17 -8.81
C GLU A 354 -54.54 17.73 -8.51
N SER A 355 -55.00 16.78 -9.30
CA SER A 355 -54.58 15.38 -9.23
C SER A 355 -53.10 15.17 -9.61
N ALA A 356 -52.60 15.93 -10.56
CA ALA A 356 -51.17 15.83 -10.97
C ALA A 356 -50.21 16.51 -9.99
N VAL A 357 -50.66 17.57 -9.31
CA VAL A 357 -49.84 18.21 -8.25
C VAL A 357 -49.82 17.34 -7.00
N ALA A 358 -50.98 16.80 -6.58
CA ALA A 358 -51.04 15.88 -5.44
C ALA A 358 -50.21 14.59 -5.65
N ALA A 359 -50.19 14.03 -6.88
CA ALA A 359 -49.38 12.88 -7.25
C ALA A 359 -47.87 13.18 -7.21
N LYS A 360 -47.46 14.37 -7.60
CA LYS A 360 -46.05 14.80 -7.50
C LYS A 360 -45.59 15.01 -6.05
N GLU A 361 -46.45 15.65 -5.25
CA GLU A 361 -46.14 15.83 -3.81
C GLU A 361 -46.12 14.51 -3.03
N GLU A 362 -46.93 13.53 -3.39
CA GLU A 362 -46.90 12.20 -2.78
C GLU A 362 -45.64 11.41 -3.21
N GLU A 363 -45.23 11.54 -4.45
CA GLU A 363 -43.96 10.94 -4.96
C GLU A 363 -42.74 11.58 -4.30
N GLU A 364 -42.73 12.90 -4.14
CA GLU A 364 -41.66 13.60 -3.43
C GLU A 364 -41.57 13.23 -1.95
N ARG A 365 -42.73 13.08 -1.24
CA ARG A 365 -42.76 12.58 0.12
C ARG A 365 -42.25 11.15 0.22
N LYS A 366 -42.60 10.25 -0.69
CA LYS A 366 -42.06 8.88 -0.73
C LYS A 366 -40.57 8.85 -0.92
N ARG A 367 -40.04 9.65 -1.85
CA ARG A 367 -38.59 9.80 -2.05
C ARG A 367 -37.86 10.39 -0.85
N GLN A 368 -38.53 11.28 -0.10
CA GLN A 368 -37.92 11.87 1.10
C GLN A 368 -37.89 10.86 2.25
N GLN A 369 -38.96 10.06 2.44
CA GLN A 369 -38.99 8.96 3.40
C GLN A 369 -37.99 7.85 3.09
N GLU A 370 -37.81 7.49 1.83
CA GLU A 370 -36.75 6.53 1.42
C GLU A 370 -35.35 7.07 1.72
N LYS A 371 -35.08 8.34 1.45
CA LYS A 371 -33.79 8.95 1.80
C LYS A 371 -33.51 8.95 3.28
N GLU A 372 -34.51 9.28 4.11
CA GLU A 372 -34.37 9.26 5.56
C GLU A 372 -34.16 7.82 6.11
N ALA A 373 -34.82 6.83 5.52
CA ALA A 373 -34.63 5.43 5.87
C ALA A 373 -33.23 4.92 5.52
N ILE A 374 -32.70 5.34 4.36
CA ILE A 374 -31.32 5.00 3.95
C ILE A 374 -30.29 5.64 4.88
N ILE A 375 -30.49 6.91 5.25
CA ILE A 375 -29.59 7.63 6.16
C ILE A 375 -29.63 6.98 7.57
N ALA A 376 -30.79 6.61 8.06
CA ALA A 376 -30.95 5.93 9.34
C ALA A 376 -30.24 4.56 9.35
N LYS A 377 -30.38 3.79 8.26
CA LYS A 377 -29.69 2.50 8.09
C LYS A 377 -28.19 2.66 8.07
N GLN A 378 -27.67 3.63 7.31
CA GLN A 378 -26.22 3.91 7.25
C GLN A 378 -25.65 4.37 8.60
N LYS A 379 -26.45 5.13 9.38
CA LYS A 379 -26.04 5.55 10.73
C LYS A 379 -25.92 4.36 11.68
N ALA A 380 -26.91 3.46 11.65
CA ALA A 380 -26.90 2.24 12.45
C ALA A 380 -25.73 1.30 12.09
N GLU A 381 -25.42 1.16 10.79
CA GLU A 381 -24.28 0.37 10.32
C GLU A 381 -22.93 0.97 10.77
N ARG A 382 -22.80 2.30 10.75
CA ARG A 382 -21.59 2.99 11.25
C ARG A 382 -21.41 2.82 12.76
N GLU A 383 -22.49 2.88 13.52
CA GLU A 383 -22.45 2.66 14.98
C GLU A 383 -22.08 1.21 15.30
N ALA A 384 -22.62 0.25 14.56
CA ALA A 384 -22.25 -1.16 14.69
C ALA A 384 -20.79 -1.43 14.32
N GLN A 385 -20.27 -0.79 13.27
CA GLN A 385 -18.85 -0.89 12.89
C GLN A 385 -17.91 -0.31 13.95
N LYS A 386 -18.26 0.85 14.53
CA LYS A 386 -17.47 1.44 15.63
C LYS A 386 -17.45 0.54 16.86
N ALA A 387 -18.59 -0.01 17.23
CA ALA A 387 -18.68 -0.94 18.37
C ALA A 387 -17.85 -2.22 18.13
N ALA A 388 -17.85 -2.75 16.89
CA ALA A 388 -17.03 -3.90 16.52
C ALA A 388 -15.53 -3.58 16.54
N GLU A 389 -15.13 -2.39 16.11
CA GLU A 389 -13.73 -1.95 16.14
C GLU A 389 -13.24 -1.73 17.58
N GLU A 390 -14.06 -1.15 18.44
CA GLU A 390 -13.75 -1.01 19.87
C GLU A 390 -13.64 -2.36 20.57
N ALA A 391 -14.52 -3.31 20.24
CA ALA A 391 -14.46 -4.66 20.77
C ALA A 391 -13.17 -5.40 20.30
N GLN A 392 -12.77 -5.20 19.05
CA GLN A 392 -11.51 -5.76 18.55
C GLN A 392 -10.28 -5.17 19.25
N LYS A 393 -10.23 -3.86 19.44
CA LYS A 393 -9.14 -3.18 20.17
C LYS A 393 -9.05 -3.67 21.62
N ALA A 394 -10.20 -3.83 22.30
CA ALA A 394 -10.24 -4.36 23.67
C ALA A 394 -9.77 -5.83 23.74
N ALA A 395 -10.13 -6.65 22.75
CA ALA A 395 -9.66 -8.04 22.66
C ALA A 395 -8.17 -8.13 22.39
N GLU A 396 -7.65 -7.25 21.52
CA GLU A 396 -6.21 -7.19 21.22
C GLU A 396 -5.39 -6.73 22.45
N GLU A 397 -5.90 -5.72 23.19
CA GLU A 397 -5.23 -5.27 24.41
C GLU A 397 -5.21 -6.36 25.49
N THR A 398 -6.32 -7.10 25.65
CA THR A 398 -6.39 -8.22 26.59
C THR A 398 -5.42 -9.35 26.21
N LEU A 399 -5.30 -9.62 24.90
CA LEU A 399 -4.32 -10.61 24.39
C LEU A 399 -2.87 -10.15 24.62
N ARG A 400 -2.60 -8.86 24.40
CA ARG A 400 -1.28 -8.26 24.65
C ARG A 400 -0.89 -8.35 26.13
N ARG A 401 -1.83 -8.07 27.07
CA ARG A 401 -1.59 -8.23 28.51
C ARG A 401 -1.27 -9.70 28.87
N LYS A 402 -2.08 -10.64 28.37
CA LYS A 402 -1.84 -12.07 28.59
C LYS A 402 -0.48 -12.53 28.05
N LYS A 403 -0.03 -12.01 26.91
CA LYS A 403 1.30 -12.31 26.35
C LYS A 403 2.41 -11.77 27.25
N ALA A 404 2.28 -10.58 27.79
CA ALA A 404 3.25 -10.00 28.72
C ALA A 404 3.33 -10.79 30.04
N ASP A 405 2.19 -11.10 30.67
CA ASP A 405 2.13 -11.90 31.90
C ASP A 405 2.74 -13.30 31.70
N CYS A 406 2.55 -13.90 30.53
CA CYS A 406 3.14 -15.20 30.19
C CYS A 406 4.67 -15.09 30.05
N GLU A 407 5.17 -14.02 29.42
CA GLU A 407 6.61 -13.77 29.30
C GLU A 407 7.25 -13.58 30.67
N ASP A 408 6.63 -12.79 31.54
CA ASP A 408 7.13 -12.58 32.92
C ASP A 408 7.22 -13.90 33.71
N LEU A 409 6.23 -14.77 33.59
CA LEU A 409 6.26 -16.09 34.22
C LEU A 409 7.37 -16.98 33.68
N ILE A 410 7.66 -16.88 32.37
CA ILE A 410 8.78 -17.63 31.75
C ILE A 410 10.12 -17.11 32.26
N GLN A 411 10.31 -15.78 32.30
CA GLN A 411 11.56 -15.17 32.80
C GLN A 411 11.80 -15.49 34.26
N GLU A 412 10.74 -15.46 35.11
CA GLU A 412 10.82 -15.85 36.51
C GLU A 412 11.19 -17.34 36.67
N ALA A 413 10.64 -18.20 35.81
CA ALA A 413 11.00 -19.62 35.80
C ALA A 413 12.46 -19.86 35.40
N ILE A 414 12.99 -19.11 34.44
CA ILE A 414 14.41 -19.18 34.05
C ILE A 414 15.28 -18.74 35.20
N ARG A 415 14.93 -17.66 35.90
CA ARG A 415 15.67 -17.20 37.07
C ARG A 415 15.69 -18.27 38.16
N LEU A 416 14.55 -18.82 38.56
CA LEU A 416 14.42 -19.89 39.56
C LEU A 416 15.18 -21.16 39.15
N LYS A 417 15.23 -21.49 37.85
CA LYS A 417 16.03 -22.58 37.30
C LYS A 417 17.52 -22.34 37.57
N ASN A 418 18.01 -21.13 37.31
CA ASN A 418 19.43 -20.78 37.53
C ASN A 418 19.80 -20.70 38.98
N ASP A 419 18.86 -20.34 39.88
CA ASP A 419 19.02 -20.33 41.30
C ASP A 419 18.93 -21.75 41.94
N GLY A 420 18.69 -22.79 41.14
CA GLY A 420 18.57 -24.18 41.59
C GLY A 420 17.20 -24.55 42.18
N GLU A 421 16.24 -23.66 42.14
CA GLU A 421 14.88 -23.88 42.66
C GLU A 421 13.96 -24.57 41.63
N TYR A 422 14.31 -25.76 41.20
CA TYR A 422 13.66 -26.49 40.10
C TYR A 422 12.16 -26.75 40.33
N ASN A 423 11.69 -26.95 41.56
CA ASN A 423 10.27 -27.17 41.85
C ASN A 423 9.45 -25.88 41.69
N SER A 424 10.01 -24.74 42.09
CA SER A 424 9.42 -23.43 41.95
C SER A 424 9.37 -23.02 40.47
N ALA A 425 10.45 -23.25 39.74
CA ALA A 425 10.51 -23.02 38.28
C ALA A 425 9.45 -23.82 37.53
N LYS A 426 9.28 -25.12 37.84
CA LYS A 426 8.23 -25.95 37.24
C LYS A 426 6.82 -25.41 37.46
N LYS A 427 6.50 -24.97 38.70
CA LYS A 427 5.18 -24.38 39.01
C LYS A 427 4.90 -23.12 38.22
N LYS A 428 5.92 -22.28 37.96
CA LYS A 428 5.77 -21.06 37.13
C LYS A 428 5.54 -21.41 35.66
N LEU A 429 6.25 -22.41 35.12
CA LEU A 429 6.03 -22.90 33.75
C LEU A 429 4.62 -23.51 33.57
N GLU A 430 4.14 -24.26 34.57
CA GLU A 430 2.76 -24.78 34.54
C GLU A 430 1.70 -23.66 34.52
N LYS A 431 1.96 -22.55 35.22
CA LYS A 431 1.07 -21.36 35.17
C LYS A 431 1.15 -20.70 33.80
N ALA A 432 2.33 -20.50 33.23
CA ALA A 432 2.51 -19.95 31.90
C ALA A 432 1.79 -20.80 30.81
N ARG A 433 1.91 -22.12 30.91
CA ARG A 433 1.25 -23.08 30.00
C ARG A 433 -0.26 -23.02 30.07
N LYS A 434 -0.85 -22.79 31.25
CA LYS A 434 -2.32 -22.61 31.39
C LYS A 434 -2.87 -21.38 30.67
N MET A 435 -2.01 -20.39 30.36
CA MET A 435 -2.43 -19.21 29.58
C MET A 435 -2.62 -19.52 28.09
N ASN A 436 -2.18 -20.68 27.64
CA ASN A 436 -2.38 -21.26 26.30
C ASN A 436 -2.03 -20.32 25.13
N ILE A 437 -0.87 -19.68 25.20
CA ILE A 437 -0.34 -18.81 24.15
C ILE A 437 0.48 -19.64 23.17
N ALA A 438 -0.05 -19.90 21.98
CA ALA A 438 0.52 -20.81 21.00
C ALA A 438 2.00 -20.50 20.67
N GLU A 439 2.36 -19.24 20.52
CA GLU A 439 3.71 -18.77 20.20
C GLU A 439 4.75 -19.09 21.29
N LYS A 440 4.33 -19.30 22.55
CA LYS A 440 5.21 -19.54 23.70
C LYS A 440 5.25 -21.00 24.15
N ASN A 441 4.37 -21.85 23.64
CA ASN A 441 4.26 -23.25 24.06
C ASN A 441 5.54 -24.05 23.81
N GLU A 442 6.24 -23.80 22.73
CA GLU A 442 7.49 -24.50 22.42
C GLU A 442 8.63 -24.07 23.34
N THR A 443 8.74 -22.79 23.62
CA THR A 443 9.69 -22.22 24.58
C THR A 443 9.46 -22.78 25.99
N ILE A 444 8.21 -22.83 26.44
CA ILE A 444 7.86 -23.39 27.75
C ILE A 444 8.26 -24.87 27.82
N LYS A 445 7.98 -25.65 26.79
CA LYS A 445 8.33 -27.08 26.71
C LYS A 445 9.83 -27.32 26.76
N THR A 446 10.62 -26.50 26.08
CA THR A 446 12.07 -26.58 26.08
C THR A 446 12.64 -26.33 27.48
N ILE A 447 12.17 -25.28 28.16
CA ILE A 447 12.62 -24.95 29.53
C ILE A 447 12.14 -26.00 30.53
N GLU A 448 10.95 -26.55 30.41
CA GLU A 448 10.46 -27.68 31.24
C GLU A 448 11.36 -28.90 31.14
N GLN A 449 11.79 -29.27 29.94
CA GLN A 449 12.73 -30.40 29.75
C GLN A 449 14.09 -30.13 30.39
N GLU A 450 14.59 -28.91 30.28
CA GLU A 450 15.87 -28.51 30.88
C GLU A 450 15.81 -28.50 32.41
N VAL A 451 14.72 -27.99 32.99
CA VAL A 451 14.46 -28.03 34.43
C VAL A 451 14.40 -29.46 34.97
N LEU A 452 13.74 -30.37 34.23
CA LEU A 452 13.66 -31.79 34.60
C LEU A 452 15.03 -32.46 34.55
N ARG A 453 15.84 -32.19 33.54
CA ARG A 453 17.20 -32.71 33.39
C ARG A 453 18.09 -32.25 34.53
N LEU A 454 18.17 -30.95 34.80
CA LEU A 454 18.99 -30.40 35.88
C LEU A 454 18.55 -30.88 37.26
N LYS A 455 17.25 -31.07 37.49
CA LYS A 455 16.73 -31.66 38.72
C LYS A 455 17.20 -33.11 38.89
N SER A 456 17.23 -33.93 37.84
CA SER A 456 17.69 -35.32 37.89
C SER A 456 19.19 -35.41 38.15
N GLU A 457 19.99 -34.54 37.50
CA GLU A 457 21.44 -34.45 37.71
C GLU A 457 21.77 -34.04 39.15
N ASN A 458 21.11 -33.04 39.71
CA ASN A 458 21.33 -32.59 41.08
C ASN A 458 20.93 -33.64 42.11
N SER A 459 19.86 -34.41 41.87
CA SER A 459 19.46 -35.57 42.70
C SER A 459 20.48 -36.71 42.63
N PHE A 460 21.06 -36.96 41.45
CA PHE A 460 22.07 -37.97 41.24
C PHE A 460 23.37 -37.65 42.02
N TRP A 461 23.88 -36.42 41.87
CA TRP A 461 25.08 -35.96 42.61
C TRP A 461 24.85 -35.86 44.10
N GLY A 462 23.68 -35.46 44.57
CA GLY A 462 23.31 -35.48 46.00
C GLY A 462 23.27 -36.87 46.61
N ASN A 463 22.86 -37.89 45.85
CA ASN A 463 22.88 -39.29 46.30
C ASN A 463 24.29 -39.86 46.28
N ILE A 464 25.16 -39.50 45.35
CA ILE A 464 26.58 -39.88 45.35
C ILE A 464 27.31 -39.25 46.55
N SER A 465 27.10 -37.94 46.76
CA SER A 465 27.70 -37.24 47.91
C SER A 465 27.35 -37.91 49.24
N LYS A 466 26.05 -38.22 49.47
CA LYS A 466 25.60 -38.95 50.66
C LYS A 466 26.24 -40.35 50.80
N LYS A 467 26.42 -41.08 49.69
CA LYS A 467 27.10 -42.38 49.70
C LYS A 467 28.58 -42.24 49.99
N VAL A 468 29.24 -41.23 49.44
CA VAL A 468 30.66 -40.93 49.71
C VAL A 468 30.85 -40.49 51.14
N THR A 469 30.00 -39.60 51.67
CA THR A 469 30.09 -39.21 53.14
C THR A 469 29.89 -40.39 54.05
N LYS A 470 28.90 -41.23 53.73
CA LYS A 470 28.70 -42.48 54.60
C LYS A 470 29.83 -43.47 54.49
N ALA A 471 30.47 -43.58 53.31
CA ALA A 471 31.66 -44.44 53.18
C ALA A 471 32.86 -43.87 53.95
N ILE A 472 33.03 -42.54 53.91
CA ILE A 472 34.10 -41.89 54.72
C ILE A 472 33.84 -42.04 56.24
N GLU A 473 32.58 -41.86 56.67
CA GLU A 473 32.23 -42.10 58.10
C GLU A 473 32.46 -43.53 58.49
N THR A 474 32.20 -44.54 57.67
CA THR A 474 32.45 -45.96 57.96
C THR A 474 33.94 -46.25 58.07
N VAL A 475 34.77 -45.67 57.22
CA VAL A 475 36.23 -45.82 57.27
C VAL A 475 36.82 -45.14 58.49
N LEU A 476 36.29 -43.97 58.91
CA LEU A 476 36.77 -43.28 60.13
C LEU A 476 36.33 -43.93 61.44
N ASP A 477 35.24 -44.72 61.41
CA ASP A 477 34.81 -45.50 62.56
C ASP A 477 35.59 -46.86 62.69
N GLU A 478 36.12 -47.40 61.58
CA GLU A 478 37.01 -48.57 61.61
C GLU A 478 38.41 -48.25 62.16
N ASP A 479 38.94 -47.03 61.91
CA ASP A 479 40.22 -46.55 62.39
C ASP A 479 40.20 -46.17 63.92
N LYS A 480 39.07 -46.24 64.62
CA LYS A 480 38.94 -45.98 66.05
C LYS A 480 38.87 -47.24 66.91
N ASN A 481 38.85 -48.42 66.26
CA ASN A 481 38.73 -49.70 66.96
C ASN A 481 39.98 -50.61 66.83
N ASP A 482 41.10 -50.10 66.33
CA ASP A 482 42.44 -50.64 66.46
C ASP A 482 43.27 -49.67 67.38
#